data_5483885761f018dadda6bb20ceec3078
#
_entry.id   5483885761f018dadda6bb20ceec3078
#
_cell.length_a   1.000
_cell.length_b   1.000
_cell.length_c   1.000
_cell.angle_alpha   90.00
_cell.angle_beta   90.00
_cell.angle_gamma   90.00
#
_symmetry.space_group_name_H-M   'P 1'
#
loop_
_entity.id
_entity.type
_entity.pdbx_description
1 polymer ?
#
loop_
_entity_poly.entity_id
_entity_poly.type
_entity_poly.pdbx_seq_one_letter_code
_entity_poly.pdbx_strand_id
1 'polypeptide(L)'
;MDFLVTLQYTCFMFAALLATILIVFSFFQNDTTREYRMARRMLVSSMTLLAVHFVLQIKYEIRANSDELASMFNILFYTPVMFLCTCSSVYMGCSRSLFRRYLRIGSTGCVLTTLLFFLGWLSFGRIDEDGVRYVMHSLFLFYMGYYIYYPIRSIRRNIKRMINDTGGDISIYVRYMWSSYMMFSIMSSVMVLVIIWRPGLYVAAPILLLALLVFVVSFVALGFRLDPIN
;
A
#
# COMPACT_ATOMS: atom_id res chain seq x y z
N MET A 1 -18.96 3.60 -23.27
CA MET A 1 -18.02 3.93 -22.17
C MET A 1 -16.83 2.98 -22.32
N ASP A 2 -15.62 3.49 -22.46
CA ASP A 2 -14.48 2.63 -22.72
C ASP A 2 -14.23 1.72 -21.53
N PHE A 3 -13.89 0.47 -21.80
CA PHE A 3 -13.65 -0.54 -20.76
C PHE A 3 -12.60 -0.07 -19.73
N LEU A 4 -11.60 0.68 -20.18
CA LEU A 4 -10.59 1.28 -19.31
C LEU A 4 -11.20 2.24 -18.27
N VAL A 5 -12.09 3.12 -18.70
CA VAL A 5 -12.76 4.10 -17.83
C VAL A 5 -13.64 3.37 -16.83
N THR A 6 -14.38 2.34 -17.26
CA THR A 6 -15.19 1.50 -16.36
C THR A 6 -14.33 0.83 -15.30
N LEU A 7 -13.17 0.28 -15.70
CA LEU A 7 -12.23 -0.34 -14.76
C LEU A 7 -11.69 0.66 -13.72
N GLN A 8 -11.32 1.87 -14.16
CA GLN A 8 -10.85 2.92 -13.27
C GLN A 8 -11.93 3.37 -12.27
N TYR A 9 -13.19 3.52 -12.71
CA TYR A 9 -14.31 3.81 -11.82
C TYR A 9 -14.53 2.68 -10.81
N THR A 10 -14.45 1.43 -11.24
CA THR A 10 -14.56 0.28 -10.34
C THR A 10 -13.45 0.29 -9.28
N CYS A 11 -12.21 0.55 -9.69
CA CYS A 11 -11.08 0.67 -8.76
C CYS A 11 -11.25 1.82 -7.76
N PHE A 12 -11.73 2.98 -8.23
CA PHE A 12 -12.05 4.12 -7.36
C PHE A 12 -13.10 3.76 -6.32
N MET A 13 -14.26 3.26 -6.77
CA MET A 13 -15.37 2.88 -5.87
C MET A 13 -14.93 1.85 -4.84
N PHE A 14 -14.11 0.90 -5.26
CA PHE A 14 -13.61 -0.14 -4.37
C PHE A 14 -12.63 0.41 -3.32
N ALA A 15 -11.69 1.27 -3.71
CA ALA A 15 -10.77 1.91 -2.77
C ALA A 15 -11.51 2.81 -1.77
N ALA A 16 -12.51 3.57 -2.24
CA ALA A 16 -13.37 4.40 -1.39
C ALA A 16 -14.20 3.54 -0.41
N LEU A 17 -14.74 2.41 -0.88
CA LEU A 17 -15.47 1.46 -0.02
C LEU A 17 -14.55 0.89 1.08
N LEU A 18 -13.34 0.48 0.75
CA LEU A 18 -12.39 -0.03 1.75
C LEU A 18 -11.99 1.03 2.77
N ALA A 19 -11.80 2.28 2.35
CA ALA A 19 -11.55 3.40 3.27
C ALA A 19 -12.74 3.60 4.21
N THR A 20 -13.97 3.57 3.67
CA THR A 20 -15.21 3.71 4.44
C THR A 20 -15.38 2.57 5.44
N ILE A 21 -15.13 1.33 5.04
CA ILE A 21 -15.15 0.16 5.94
C ILE A 21 -14.20 0.39 7.12
N LEU A 22 -12.95 0.79 6.89
CA LEU A 22 -11.98 1.06 7.94
C LEU A 22 -12.41 2.18 8.89
N ILE A 23 -13.10 3.20 8.39
CA ILE A 23 -13.64 4.31 9.19
C ILE A 23 -14.83 3.84 10.01
N VAL A 24 -15.81 3.18 9.38
CA VAL A 24 -17.05 2.72 10.05
C VAL A 24 -16.72 1.75 11.18
N PHE A 25 -15.85 0.77 10.94
CA PHE A 25 -15.46 -0.16 12.01
C PHE A 25 -14.68 0.51 13.15
N SER A 26 -14.19 1.76 12.94
CA SER A 26 -13.60 2.51 14.05
C SER A 26 -14.59 2.85 15.16
N PHE A 27 -15.87 2.99 14.82
CA PHE A 27 -16.93 3.29 15.80
C PHE A 27 -17.33 2.07 16.64
N PHE A 28 -17.09 0.87 16.12
CA PHE A 28 -17.43 -0.39 16.81
C PHE A 28 -16.24 -0.98 17.59
N GLN A 29 -15.04 -0.41 17.45
CA GLN A 29 -13.81 -0.90 18.06
C GLN A 29 -13.20 0.17 18.96
N ASN A 30 -13.92 0.54 20.04
CA ASN A 30 -13.54 1.67 20.90
C ASN A 30 -12.33 1.38 21.79
N ASP A 31 -12.16 0.13 22.25
CA ASP A 31 -11.15 -0.24 23.25
C ASP A 31 -9.89 -0.87 22.67
N THR A 32 -9.68 -0.71 21.36
CA THR A 32 -8.47 -1.19 20.69
C THR A 32 -7.20 -0.47 21.12
N THR A 33 -6.08 -1.17 21.03
CA THR A 33 -4.76 -0.61 21.40
C THR A 33 -4.41 0.63 20.57
N ARG A 34 -3.57 1.50 21.15
CA ARG A 34 -3.05 2.70 20.45
C ARG A 34 -2.37 2.35 19.13
N GLU A 35 -1.65 1.23 19.12
CA GLU A 35 -0.92 0.72 17.96
C GLU A 35 -1.88 0.36 16.82
N TYR A 36 -2.96 -0.32 17.12
CA TYR A 36 -3.98 -0.68 16.14
C TYR A 36 -4.68 0.56 15.56
N ARG A 37 -5.06 1.53 16.41
CA ARG A 37 -5.69 2.79 15.94
C ARG A 37 -4.77 3.58 15.00
N MET A 38 -3.45 3.61 15.28
CA MET A 38 -2.49 4.29 14.43
C MET A 38 -2.30 3.55 13.10
N ALA A 39 -2.19 2.22 13.14
CA ALA A 39 -2.12 1.38 11.94
C ALA A 39 -3.35 1.55 11.04
N ARG A 40 -4.55 1.62 11.65
CA ARG A 40 -5.79 1.88 10.93
C ARG A 40 -5.80 3.25 10.21
N ARG A 41 -5.31 4.31 10.87
CA ARG A 41 -5.19 5.64 10.24
C ARG A 41 -4.27 5.60 9.01
N MET A 42 -3.16 4.88 9.09
CA MET A 42 -2.25 4.68 7.95
C MET A 42 -2.95 3.96 6.79
N LEU A 43 -3.77 2.94 7.09
CA LEU A 43 -4.53 2.22 6.07
C LEU A 43 -5.63 3.08 5.45
N VAL A 44 -6.38 3.84 6.24
CA VAL A 44 -7.37 4.79 5.73
C VAL A 44 -6.69 5.79 4.78
N SER A 45 -5.56 6.38 5.20
CA SER A 45 -4.80 7.30 4.36
C SER A 45 -4.34 6.64 3.06
N SER A 46 -3.91 5.39 3.10
CA SER A 46 -3.49 4.63 1.91
C SER A 46 -4.64 4.41 0.94
N MET A 47 -5.80 3.96 1.43
CA MET A 47 -6.99 3.72 0.58
C MET A 47 -7.54 5.03 0.01
N THR A 48 -7.55 6.10 0.80
CA THR A 48 -7.95 7.44 0.32
C THR A 48 -7.01 7.94 -0.78
N LEU A 49 -5.70 7.77 -0.59
CA LEU A 49 -4.72 8.15 -1.60
C LEU A 49 -4.88 7.36 -2.90
N LEU A 50 -5.19 6.06 -2.79
CA LEU A 50 -5.48 5.21 -3.95
C LEU A 50 -6.77 5.64 -4.66
N ALA A 51 -7.81 6.02 -3.92
CA ALA A 51 -9.04 6.55 -4.50
C ALA A 51 -8.77 7.88 -5.23
N VAL A 52 -8.03 8.80 -4.62
CA VAL A 52 -7.61 10.07 -5.25
C VAL A 52 -6.84 9.82 -6.54
N HIS A 53 -5.93 8.86 -6.54
CA HIS A 53 -5.17 8.47 -7.73
C HIS A 53 -6.10 8.12 -8.91
N PHE A 54 -7.12 7.28 -8.69
CA PHE A 54 -8.06 6.91 -9.76
C PHE A 54 -8.93 8.08 -10.21
N VAL A 55 -9.39 8.94 -9.28
CA VAL A 55 -10.14 10.17 -9.64
C VAL A 55 -9.31 11.06 -10.55
N LEU A 56 -8.04 11.27 -10.24
CA LEU A 56 -7.15 12.10 -11.05
C LEU A 56 -6.88 11.45 -12.42
N GLN A 57 -6.69 10.13 -12.47
CA GLN A 57 -6.54 9.42 -13.75
C GLN A 57 -7.77 9.57 -14.66
N ILE A 58 -8.97 9.48 -14.09
CA ILE A 58 -10.23 9.64 -14.83
C ILE A 58 -10.39 11.10 -15.30
N LYS A 59 -10.23 12.05 -14.36
CA LYS A 59 -10.47 13.48 -14.64
C LYS A 59 -9.55 14.06 -15.71
N TYR A 60 -8.29 13.64 -15.71
CA TYR A 60 -7.28 14.17 -16.63
C TYR A 60 -6.97 13.23 -17.79
N GLU A 61 -7.70 12.12 -17.92
CA GLU A 61 -7.54 11.12 -18.99
C GLU A 61 -6.07 10.68 -19.18
N ILE A 62 -5.30 10.65 -18.09
CA ILE A 62 -3.83 10.51 -18.11
C ILE A 62 -3.41 9.29 -18.92
N ARG A 63 -4.12 8.17 -18.74
CA ARG A 63 -3.81 6.92 -19.41
C ARG A 63 -4.28 6.87 -20.87
N ALA A 64 -5.31 7.61 -21.21
CA ALA A 64 -5.78 7.73 -22.59
C ALA A 64 -4.83 8.58 -23.44
N ASN A 65 -4.17 9.56 -22.79
CA ASN A 65 -3.27 10.50 -23.46
C ASN A 65 -1.85 9.95 -23.65
N SER A 66 -1.29 9.29 -22.63
CA SER A 66 0.07 8.72 -22.69
C SER A 66 0.23 7.60 -21.66
N ASP A 67 0.70 6.46 -22.14
CA ASP A 67 1.01 5.31 -21.27
C ASP A 67 2.28 5.54 -20.45
N GLU A 68 3.25 6.28 -20.98
CA GLU A 68 4.48 6.66 -20.29
C GLU A 68 4.15 7.56 -19.10
N LEU A 69 3.35 8.60 -19.35
CA LEU A 69 2.87 9.49 -18.30
C LEU A 69 2.06 8.74 -17.25
N ALA A 70 1.16 7.84 -17.69
CA ALA A 70 0.37 7.02 -16.78
C ALA A 70 1.25 6.10 -15.91
N SER A 71 2.32 5.54 -16.48
CA SER A 71 3.27 4.72 -15.74
C SER A 71 3.96 5.52 -14.62
N MET A 72 4.48 6.71 -14.92
CA MET A 72 5.14 7.58 -13.93
C MET A 72 4.15 8.10 -12.89
N PHE A 73 2.92 8.41 -13.30
CA PHE A 73 1.85 8.81 -12.40
C PHE A 73 1.44 7.67 -11.46
N ASN A 74 1.40 6.43 -11.95
CA ASN A 74 1.19 5.25 -11.11
C ASN A 74 2.30 5.11 -10.06
N ILE A 75 3.57 5.26 -10.44
CA ILE A 75 4.70 5.20 -9.51
C ILE A 75 4.57 6.25 -8.41
N LEU A 76 4.21 7.48 -8.78
CA LEU A 76 4.01 8.58 -7.84
C LEU A 76 3.02 8.24 -6.73
N PHE A 77 1.93 7.52 -7.05
CA PHE A 77 0.89 7.14 -6.09
C PHE A 77 1.11 5.76 -5.46
N TYR A 78 1.55 4.76 -6.22
CA TYR A 78 1.72 3.40 -5.70
C TYR A 78 2.84 3.30 -4.66
N THR A 79 3.89 4.12 -4.80
CA THR A 79 4.97 4.16 -3.80
C THR A 79 4.47 4.54 -2.41
N PRO A 80 3.78 5.69 -2.19
CA PRO A 80 3.25 6.03 -0.88
C PRO A 80 2.07 5.14 -0.44
N VAL A 81 1.26 4.63 -1.35
CA VAL A 81 0.19 3.66 -1.01
C VAL A 81 0.79 2.39 -0.39
N MET A 82 1.77 1.76 -1.06
CA MET A 82 2.45 0.57 -0.54
C MET A 82 3.20 0.87 0.76
N PHE A 83 3.88 2.01 0.83
CA PHE A 83 4.55 2.44 2.04
C PHE A 83 3.60 2.52 3.24
N LEU A 84 2.45 3.17 3.09
CA LEU A 84 1.46 3.30 4.17
C LEU A 84 0.83 1.95 4.55
N CYS A 85 0.50 1.10 3.57
CA CYS A 85 0.01 -0.25 3.82
C CYS A 85 1.01 -1.06 4.65
N THR A 86 2.27 -1.08 4.24
CA THR A 86 3.31 -1.84 4.95
C THR A 86 3.68 -1.21 6.28
N CYS A 87 3.67 0.13 6.39
CA CYS A 87 3.83 0.85 7.67
C CYS A 87 2.81 0.38 8.71
N SER A 88 1.55 0.15 8.33
CA SER A 88 0.52 -0.29 9.27
C SER A 88 0.89 -1.61 9.95
N SER A 89 1.34 -2.59 9.18
CA SER A 89 1.76 -3.91 9.71
C SER A 89 3.08 -3.85 10.48
N VAL A 90 4.07 -3.07 9.98
CA VAL A 90 5.36 -2.90 10.66
C VAL A 90 5.19 -2.18 12.00
N TYR A 91 4.29 -1.19 12.07
CA TYR A 91 4.03 -0.45 13.31
C TYR A 91 3.44 -1.35 14.40
N MET A 92 2.54 -2.25 14.04
CA MET A 92 1.96 -3.21 14.99
C MET A 92 2.93 -4.30 15.43
N GLY A 93 3.88 -4.69 14.57
CA GLY A 93 4.74 -5.85 14.79
C GLY A 93 6.19 -5.53 15.21
N CYS A 94 6.60 -4.26 15.33
CA CYS A 94 8.00 -3.91 15.53
C CYS A 94 8.26 -3.02 16.74
N SER A 95 9.50 -3.10 17.25
CA SER A 95 9.98 -2.12 18.22
C SER A 95 10.01 -0.70 17.62
N ARG A 96 9.83 0.32 18.47
CA ARG A 96 9.83 1.73 18.04
C ARG A 96 11.10 2.16 17.29
N SER A 97 12.24 1.59 17.62
CA SER A 97 13.52 1.89 16.94
C SER A 97 13.57 1.36 15.53
N LEU A 98 13.11 0.12 15.32
CA LEU A 98 13.01 -0.51 14.00
C LEU A 98 11.98 0.19 13.13
N PHE A 99 10.82 0.54 13.70
CA PHE A 99 9.80 1.30 12.98
C PHE A 99 10.31 2.67 12.53
N ARG A 100 11.00 3.42 13.39
CA ARG A 100 11.60 4.71 13.02
C ARG A 100 12.62 4.60 11.88
N ARG A 101 13.40 3.51 11.84
CA ARG A 101 14.32 3.24 10.73
C ARG A 101 13.56 2.94 9.44
N TYR A 102 12.53 2.10 9.54
CA TYR A 102 11.66 1.79 8.40
C TYR A 102 10.99 3.04 7.84
N LEU A 103 10.42 3.87 8.73
CA LEU A 103 9.77 5.12 8.37
C LEU A 103 10.72 6.06 7.63
N ARG A 104 11.94 6.27 8.13
CA ARG A 104 12.93 7.14 7.48
C ARG A 104 13.29 6.67 6.08
N ILE A 105 13.67 5.41 5.92
CA ILE A 105 14.08 4.87 4.62
C ILE A 105 12.88 4.79 3.67
N GLY A 106 11.72 4.36 4.14
CA GLY A 106 10.53 4.25 3.31
C GLY A 106 9.98 5.61 2.85
N SER A 107 9.99 6.62 3.73
CA SER A 107 9.55 7.97 3.35
C SER A 107 10.50 8.65 2.36
N THR A 108 11.81 8.35 2.38
CA THR A 108 12.72 8.86 1.34
C THR A 108 12.32 8.38 -0.05
N GLY A 109 11.79 7.16 -0.19
CA GLY A 109 11.24 6.66 -1.46
C GLY A 109 10.10 7.53 -1.98
N CYS A 110 9.16 7.87 -1.11
CA CYS A 110 8.05 8.73 -1.48
C CYS A 110 8.52 10.14 -1.87
N VAL A 111 9.45 10.71 -1.11
CA VAL A 111 10.02 12.04 -1.41
C VAL A 111 10.78 12.02 -2.73
N LEU A 112 11.64 11.02 -2.96
CA LEU A 112 12.43 10.93 -4.18
C LEU A 112 11.57 10.73 -5.43
N THR A 113 10.56 9.86 -5.37
CA THR A 113 9.64 9.68 -6.51
C THR A 113 8.85 10.95 -6.80
N THR A 114 8.41 11.67 -5.77
CA THR A 114 7.71 12.96 -5.94
C THR A 114 8.64 14.02 -6.53
N LEU A 115 9.85 14.16 -6.01
CA LEU A 115 10.82 15.13 -6.52
C LEU A 115 11.20 14.84 -7.97
N LEU A 116 11.46 13.58 -8.32
CA LEU A 116 11.80 13.20 -9.70
C LEU A 116 10.64 13.48 -10.66
N PHE A 117 9.40 13.21 -10.24
CA PHE A 117 8.23 13.52 -11.05
C PHE A 117 8.14 15.02 -11.34
N PHE A 118 8.24 15.88 -10.31
CA PHE A 118 8.17 17.33 -10.49
C PHE A 118 9.40 17.92 -11.17
N LEU A 119 10.60 17.40 -10.92
CA LEU A 119 11.81 17.83 -11.63
C LEU A 119 11.73 17.49 -13.11
N GLY A 120 11.24 16.32 -13.47
CA GLY A 120 10.97 15.95 -14.86
C GLY A 120 10.00 16.94 -15.51
N TRP A 121 8.91 17.25 -14.81
CA TRP A 121 7.93 18.23 -15.29
C TRP A 121 8.53 19.62 -15.52
N LEU A 122 9.26 20.15 -14.54
CA LEU A 122 9.77 21.52 -14.58
C LEU A 122 10.97 21.69 -15.53
N SER A 123 11.87 20.69 -15.60
CA SER A 123 13.13 20.81 -16.34
C SER A 123 13.00 20.53 -17.83
N PHE A 124 12.10 19.63 -18.20
CA PHE A 124 12.01 19.13 -19.57
C PHE A 124 10.70 19.51 -20.28
N GLY A 125 9.72 20.01 -19.55
CA GLY A 125 8.38 20.26 -20.08
C GLY A 125 7.61 19.01 -20.49
N ARG A 126 8.24 17.83 -20.37
CA ARG A 126 7.70 16.50 -20.61
C ARG A 126 8.11 15.57 -19.50
N ILE A 127 7.13 14.89 -18.91
CA ILE A 127 7.37 13.89 -17.87
C ILE A 127 7.81 12.54 -18.47
N ASP A 128 7.50 12.32 -19.72
CA ASP A 128 7.73 11.09 -20.47
C ASP A 128 9.15 10.93 -21.03
N GLU A 129 10.07 11.81 -20.66
CA GLU A 129 11.48 11.66 -21.07
C GLU A 129 12.11 10.37 -20.52
N ASP A 130 12.78 9.65 -21.41
CA ASP A 130 13.30 8.31 -21.15
C ASP A 130 14.20 8.22 -19.91
N GLY A 131 15.07 9.21 -19.71
CA GLY A 131 15.99 9.21 -18.57
C GLY A 131 15.27 9.26 -17.22
N VAL A 132 14.34 10.19 -17.05
CA VAL A 132 13.55 10.34 -15.81
C VAL A 132 12.67 9.11 -15.58
N ARG A 133 12.08 8.58 -16.64
CA ARG A 133 11.26 7.37 -16.60
C ARG A 133 12.04 6.18 -16.10
N TYR A 134 13.23 5.89 -16.66
CA TYR A 134 14.05 4.76 -16.23
C TYR A 134 14.52 4.88 -14.77
N VAL A 135 14.89 6.08 -14.34
CA VAL A 135 15.27 6.31 -12.94
C VAL A 135 14.08 6.09 -12.01
N MET A 136 12.89 6.60 -12.35
CA MET A 136 11.67 6.38 -11.56
C MET A 136 11.29 4.90 -11.47
N HIS A 137 11.36 4.15 -12.58
CA HIS A 137 11.08 2.72 -12.59
C HIS A 137 12.06 1.94 -11.72
N SER A 138 13.37 2.22 -11.84
CA SER A 138 14.41 1.58 -11.04
C SER A 138 14.23 1.85 -9.55
N LEU A 139 13.92 3.10 -9.20
CA LEU A 139 13.65 3.51 -7.82
C LEU A 139 12.40 2.80 -7.27
N PHE A 140 11.34 2.72 -8.07
CA PHE A 140 10.10 2.02 -7.71
C PHE A 140 10.37 0.53 -7.43
N LEU A 141 11.06 -0.17 -8.31
CA LEU A 141 11.42 -1.58 -8.12
C LEU A 141 12.22 -1.80 -6.83
N PHE A 142 13.21 -0.93 -6.57
CA PHE A 142 14.00 -0.98 -5.35
C PHE A 142 13.12 -0.82 -4.10
N TYR A 143 12.24 0.20 -4.06
CA TYR A 143 11.38 0.44 -2.90
C TYR A 143 10.27 -0.62 -2.76
N MET A 144 9.72 -1.16 -3.85
CA MET A 144 8.81 -2.29 -3.76
C MET A 144 9.48 -3.51 -3.13
N GLY A 145 10.71 -3.83 -3.54
CA GLY A 145 11.52 -4.88 -2.90
C GLY A 145 11.77 -4.59 -1.41
N TYR A 146 12.10 -3.35 -1.06
CA TYR A 146 12.30 -2.94 0.32
C TYR A 146 11.04 -3.07 1.17
N TYR A 147 9.87 -2.65 0.65
CA TYR A 147 8.57 -2.71 1.34
C TYR A 147 8.08 -4.14 1.56
N ILE A 148 8.53 -5.10 0.76
CA ILE A 148 8.27 -6.52 0.99
C ILE A 148 9.28 -7.11 1.99
N TYR A 149 10.56 -6.92 1.72
CA TYR A 149 11.63 -7.59 2.47
C TYR A 149 11.69 -7.20 3.94
N TYR A 150 11.57 -5.90 4.23
CA TYR A 150 11.72 -5.39 5.59
C TYR A 150 10.62 -5.88 6.55
N PRO A 151 9.33 -5.82 6.20
CA PRO A 151 8.26 -6.39 7.03
C PRO A 151 8.46 -7.88 7.31
N ILE A 152 8.83 -8.69 6.33
CA ILE A 152 9.08 -10.12 6.52
C ILE A 152 10.14 -10.37 7.58
N ARG A 153 11.29 -9.73 7.40
CA ARG A 153 12.41 -9.89 8.32
C ARG A 153 12.05 -9.48 9.74
N SER A 154 11.28 -8.41 9.85
CA SER A 154 10.81 -7.88 11.12
C SER A 154 9.80 -8.81 11.79
N ILE A 155 8.80 -9.27 11.04
CA ILE A 155 7.76 -10.19 11.51
C ILE A 155 8.39 -11.48 12.02
N ARG A 156 9.28 -12.11 11.26
CA ARG A 156 9.96 -13.37 11.68
C ARG A 156 10.72 -13.21 12.98
N ARG A 157 11.37 -12.07 13.20
CA ARG A 157 12.10 -11.81 14.44
C ARG A 157 11.16 -11.62 15.64
N ASN A 158 10.07 -10.90 15.43
CA ASN A 158 9.15 -10.56 16.49
C ASN A 158 8.26 -11.74 16.89
N ILE A 159 7.83 -12.56 15.95
CA ILE A 159 7.09 -13.80 16.27
C ILE A 159 7.91 -14.68 17.20
N LYS A 160 9.19 -14.90 16.91
CA LYS A 160 10.07 -15.70 17.80
C LYS A 160 10.18 -15.10 19.21
N ARG A 161 10.27 -13.78 19.33
CA ARG A 161 10.30 -13.10 20.64
C ARG A 161 8.96 -13.21 21.35
N MET A 162 7.85 -12.95 20.68
CA MET A 162 6.52 -13.02 21.28
C MET A 162 6.19 -14.44 21.77
N ILE A 163 6.55 -15.49 21.02
CA ILE A 163 6.39 -16.88 21.46
C ILE A 163 7.17 -17.13 22.75
N ASN A 164 8.39 -16.61 22.84
CA ASN A 164 9.25 -16.82 24.00
C ASN A 164 8.80 -16.02 25.25
N ASP A 165 8.25 -14.80 25.03
CA ASP A 165 8.01 -13.85 26.11
C ASP A 165 6.59 -13.93 26.71
N THR A 166 5.58 -14.40 25.94
CA THR A 166 4.17 -14.32 26.38
C THR A 166 3.57 -15.62 26.84
N GLY A 167 4.09 -16.80 26.43
CA GLY A 167 3.50 -18.10 26.77
C GLY A 167 2.02 -18.26 26.39
N GLY A 168 1.42 -17.24 25.76
CA GLY A 168 0.02 -17.13 25.41
C GLY A 168 -0.28 -17.49 23.95
N ASP A 169 -1.57 -17.63 23.60
CA ASP A 169 -2.00 -17.90 22.23
C ASP A 169 -1.87 -16.67 21.34
N ILE A 170 -0.73 -16.57 20.66
CA ILE A 170 -0.46 -15.52 19.65
C ILE A 170 -0.81 -15.95 18.22
N SER A 171 -1.47 -17.12 18.05
CA SER A 171 -1.74 -17.74 16.75
C SER A 171 -2.47 -16.79 15.79
N ILE A 172 -3.38 -15.99 16.30
CA ILE A 172 -4.19 -15.04 15.54
C ILE A 172 -3.34 -13.90 14.99
N TYR A 173 -2.47 -13.35 15.83
CA TYR A 173 -1.56 -12.30 15.45
C TYR A 173 -0.55 -12.78 14.39
N VAL A 174 -0.03 -13.99 14.59
CA VAL A 174 0.86 -14.66 13.63
C VAL A 174 0.15 -14.88 12.29
N ARG A 175 -1.11 -15.34 12.33
CA ARG A 175 -1.92 -15.56 11.11
C ARG A 175 -2.14 -14.25 10.34
N TYR A 176 -2.51 -13.18 11.05
CA TYR A 176 -2.66 -11.85 10.43
C TYR A 176 -1.35 -11.39 9.79
N MET A 177 -0.22 -11.52 10.47
CA MET A 177 1.07 -11.09 9.96
C MET A 177 1.50 -11.86 8.69
N TRP A 178 1.27 -13.17 8.65
CA TRP A 178 1.54 -13.99 7.46
C TRP A 178 0.61 -13.63 6.29
N SER A 179 -0.69 -13.48 6.57
CA SER A 179 -1.66 -13.05 5.57
C SER A 179 -1.29 -11.68 4.99
N SER A 180 -0.98 -10.71 5.85
CA SER A 180 -0.54 -9.36 5.42
C SER A 180 0.68 -9.43 4.53
N TYR A 181 1.66 -10.26 4.89
CA TYR A 181 2.87 -10.44 4.09
C TYR A 181 2.58 -11.01 2.69
N MET A 182 1.78 -12.07 2.61
CA MET A 182 1.38 -12.63 1.31
C MET A 182 0.65 -11.60 0.46
N MET A 183 -0.28 -10.83 1.05
CA MET A 183 -1.01 -9.80 0.34
C MET A 183 -0.10 -8.67 -0.14
N PHE A 184 0.87 -8.22 0.66
CA PHE A 184 1.85 -7.21 0.21
C PHE A 184 2.73 -7.72 -0.94
N SER A 185 3.12 -8.98 -0.92
CA SER A 185 3.89 -9.57 -2.01
C SER A 185 3.08 -9.60 -3.31
N ILE A 186 1.81 -10.01 -3.23
CA ILE A 186 0.90 -10.00 -4.37
C ILE A 186 0.69 -8.55 -4.87
N MET A 187 0.34 -7.61 -3.98
CA MET A 187 0.10 -6.22 -4.33
C MET A 187 1.31 -5.58 -5.01
N SER A 188 2.50 -5.77 -4.45
CA SER A 188 3.74 -5.25 -5.03
C SER A 188 4.03 -5.85 -6.41
N SER A 189 3.88 -7.17 -6.56
CA SER A 189 4.09 -7.84 -7.85
C SER A 189 3.11 -7.35 -8.91
N VAL A 190 1.85 -7.17 -8.53
CA VAL A 190 0.80 -6.65 -9.43
C VAL A 190 1.09 -5.20 -9.81
N MET A 191 1.47 -4.35 -8.87
CA MET A 191 1.82 -2.95 -9.15
C MET A 191 3.03 -2.85 -10.11
N VAL A 192 4.04 -3.69 -9.92
CA VAL A 192 5.20 -3.78 -10.83
C VAL A 192 4.76 -4.23 -12.22
N LEU A 193 3.91 -5.26 -12.29
CA LEU A 193 3.40 -5.79 -13.56
C LEU A 193 2.60 -4.74 -14.34
N VAL A 194 1.73 -3.97 -13.67
CA VAL A 194 0.95 -2.88 -14.30
C VAL A 194 1.84 -1.79 -14.89
N ILE A 195 3.00 -1.54 -14.27
CA ILE A 195 3.93 -0.52 -14.73
C ILE A 195 4.74 -1.00 -15.94
N ILE A 196 5.18 -2.27 -15.92
CA ILE A 196 6.05 -2.82 -16.97
C ILE A 196 5.25 -3.30 -18.17
N TRP A 197 4.07 -3.90 -17.95
CA TRP A 197 3.29 -4.57 -18.98
C TRP A 197 1.87 -4.01 -19.07
N ARG A 198 1.62 -3.22 -20.11
CA ARG A 198 0.34 -2.50 -20.34
C ARG A 198 -0.90 -3.41 -20.40
N PRO A 199 -0.91 -4.52 -21.16
CA PRO A 199 -2.07 -5.41 -21.22
C PRO A 199 -2.39 -6.08 -19.88
N GLY A 200 -1.40 -6.17 -18.98
CA GLY A 200 -1.55 -6.75 -17.66
C GLY A 200 -2.52 -5.99 -16.75
N LEU A 201 -2.87 -4.74 -17.06
CA LEU A 201 -3.79 -3.95 -16.22
C LEU A 201 -5.14 -4.65 -16.02
N TYR A 202 -5.69 -5.23 -17.09
CA TYR A 202 -7.02 -5.83 -17.06
C TYR A 202 -7.10 -7.07 -16.16
N VAL A 203 -5.99 -7.81 -16.04
CA VAL A 203 -5.88 -8.96 -15.15
C VAL A 203 -5.37 -8.53 -13.77
N ALA A 204 -4.46 -7.59 -13.75
CA ALA A 204 -3.79 -7.14 -12.54
C ALA A 204 -4.71 -6.36 -11.59
N ALA A 205 -5.61 -5.53 -12.12
CA ALA A 205 -6.50 -4.72 -11.30
C ALA A 205 -7.46 -5.56 -10.43
N PRO A 206 -8.17 -6.58 -10.92
CA PRO A 206 -8.98 -7.45 -10.09
C PRO A 206 -8.17 -8.17 -9.01
N ILE A 207 -6.96 -8.64 -9.33
CA ILE A 207 -6.08 -9.31 -8.36
C ILE A 207 -5.64 -8.34 -7.26
N LEU A 208 -5.28 -7.11 -7.63
CA LEU A 208 -4.94 -6.06 -6.68
C LEU A 208 -6.10 -5.74 -5.74
N LEU A 209 -7.30 -5.58 -6.28
CA LEU A 209 -8.49 -5.28 -5.49
C LEU A 209 -8.82 -6.43 -4.53
N LEU A 210 -8.73 -7.68 -4.99
CA LEU A 210 -8.95 -8.84 -4.14
C LEU A 210 -7.91 -8.93 -3.02
N ALA A 211 -6.64 -8.69 -3.31
CA ALA A 211 -5.58 -8.67 -2.32
C ALA A 211 -5.79 -7.57 -1.27
N LEU A 212 -6.19 -6.37 -1.69
CA LEU A 212 -6.55 -5.27 -0.80
C LEU A 212 -7.76 -5.62 0.09
N LEU A 213 -8.80 -6.24 -0.49
CA LEU A 213 -9.97 -6.68 0.26
C LEU A 213 -9.59 -7.67 1.36
N VAL A 214 -8.87 -8.73 1.00
CA VAL A 214 -8.44 -9.76 1.94
C VAL A 214 -7.57 -9.15 3.06
N PHE A 215 -6.69 -8.21 2.71
CA PHE A 215 -5.86 -7.52 3.68
C PHE A 215 -6.69 -6.67 4.65
N VAL A 216 -7.61 -5.84 4.14
CA VAL A 216 -8.47 -4.97 4.97
C VAL A 216 -9.39 -5.80 5.86
N VAL A 217 -10.03 -6.86 5.33
CA VAL A 217 -10.88 -7.76 6.12
C VAL A 217 -10.07 -8.45 7.22
N SER A 218 -8.86 -8.95 6.92
CA SER A 218 -7.98 -9.56 7.91
C SER A 218 -7.57 -8.56 9.00
N PHE A 219 -7.33 -7.30 8.64
CA PHE A 219 -7.01 -6.23 9.58
C PHE A 219 -8.19 -5.89 10.50
N VAL A 220 -9.39 -5.76 9.94
CA VAL A 220 -10.62 -5.49 10.71
C VAL A 220 -10.91 -6.65 11.66
N ALA A 221 -10.80 -7.89 11.19
CA ALA A 221 -10.99 -9.09 12.00
C ALA A 221 -10.02 -9.16 13.19
N LEU A 222 -8.76 -8.74 12.98
CA LEU A 222 -7.78 -8.62 14.07
C LEU A 222 -8.24 -7.61 15.12
N GLY A 223 -8.81 -6.47 14.71
CA GLY A 223 -9.29 -5.42 15.61
C GLY A 223 -10.37 -5.91 16.58
N PHE A 224 -11.32 -6.72 16.12
CA PHE A 224 -12.34 -7.32 16.99
C PHE A 224 -11.79 -8.32 18.01
N ARG A 225 -10.61 -8.88 17.77
CA ARG A 225 -9.98 -9.84 18.68
C ARG A 225 -8.97 -9.18 19.63
N LEU A 226 -8.52 -7.97 19.30
CA LEU A 226 -7.68 -7.14 20.19
C LEU A 226 -8.52 -6.31 21.16
N ASP A 227 -9.84 -6.26 20.96
CA ASP A 227 -10.76 -5.66 21.89
C ASP A 227 -10.81 -6.56 23.15
N PRO A 228 -10.43 -6.07 24.34
CA PRO A 228 -10.54 -6.87 25.54
C PRO A 228 -12.05 -7.15 25.75
N ILE A 229 -12.44 -8.38 25.56
CA ILE A 229 -13.79 -8.83 25.95
C ILE A 229 -13.86 -8.66 27.46
N ASN A 230 -14.65 -7.68 27.92
CA ASN A 230 -15.07 -7.57 29.31
C ASN A 230 -15.91 -8.78 29.72
#